data_c58389ce6e9e801071b4c3894ea3c69f
#
_entry.id   c58389ce6e9e801071b4c3894ea3c69f
#
_cell.length_a   1.000
_cell.length_b   1.000
_cell.length_c   1.000
_cell.angle_alpha   90.00
_cell.angle_beta   90.00
_cell.angle_gamma   90.00
#
_symmetry.space_group_name_H-M   'P 1'
#
loop_
_entity.id
_entity.type
_entity.pdbx_description
1 polymer ?
#
loop_
_entity_poly.entity_id
_entity_poly.type
_entity_poly.pdbx_seq_one_letter_code
_entity_poly.pdbx_strand_id
1 'polypeptide(L)'
;MCLAVPGLVESVEGRTAIVDFGGVKREAVIDLMEEDSIRPGTYVLVHTGFVIQILSKEEAEETLALWREILSNVDDVYEEI
;
A
#
# COMPACT_ATOMS: atom_id res chain seq x y z
N MET A 1 -12.00 -8.03 -7.85
CA MET A 1 -10.67 -7.91 -8.47
C MET A 1 -9.66 -7.41 -7.46
N CYS A 2 -8.56 -8.11 -7.33
CA CYS A 2 -7.54 -7.75 -6.36
C CYS A 2 -6.48 -6.90 -7.01
N LEU A 3 -6.38 -5.66 -6.58
CA LEU A 3 -5.34 -4.75 -7.04
C LEU A 3 -4.35 -4.52 -5.91
N ALA A 4 -3.09 -4.40 -6.26
CA ALA A 4 -2.07 -4.05 -5.30
C ALA A 4 -2.14 -2.54 -5.03
N VAL A 5 -2.09 -2.17 -3.77
CA VAL A 5 -2.24 -0.78 -3.34
C VAL A 5 -0.94 -0.33 -2.68
N PRO A 6 -0.39 0.82 -3.05
CA PRO A 6 0.80 1.34 -2.41
C PRO A 6 0.47 1.92 -1.05
N GLY A 7 1.39 1.78 -0.10
CA GLY A 7 1.24 2.33 1.23
C GLY A 7 2.59 2.60 1.86
N LEU A 8 2.56 3.35 2.96
CA LEU A 8 3.75 3.71 3.72
C LEU A 8 3.77 2.91 5.02
N VAL A 9 4.85 2.20 5.27
CA VAL A 9 5.00 1.44 6.51
C VAL A 9 5.20 2.40 7.67
N GLU A 10 4.36 2.30 8.69
CA GLU A 10 4.50 3.09 9.91
C GLU A 10 5.29 2.34 10.96
N SER A 11 5.03 1.06 11.11
CA SER A 11 5.70 0.24 12.12
C SER A 11 5.73 -1.21 11.66
N VAL A 12 6.66 -1.96 12.24
CA VAL A 12 6.81 -3.38 11.96
C VAL A 12 6.80 -4.13 13.28
N GLU A 13 6.01 -5.18 13.35
CA GLU A 13 5.92 -6.00 14.55
C GLU A 13 5.80 -7.46 14.16
N GLY A 14 6.88 -8.23 14.39
CA GLY A 14 6.91 -9.63 14.03
C GLY A 14 6.75 -9.84 12.54
N ARG A 15 5.69 -10.52 12.15
CA ARG A 15 5.40 -10.86 10.75
C ARG A 15 4.45 -9.90 10.07
N THR A 16 4.07 -8.84 10.75
CA THR A 16 3.13 -7.87 10.22
C THR A 16 3.71 -6.47 10.29
N ALA A 17 3.17 -5.61 9.45
CA ALA A 17 3.49 -4.20 9.46
C ALA A 17 2.19 -3.41 9.45
N ILE A 18 2.20 -2.25 10.07
CA ILE A 18 1.09 -1.32 9.96
C ILE A 18 1.40 -0.41 8.77
N VAL A 19 0.52 -0.42 7.81
CA VAL A 19 0.68 0.34 6.56
C VAL A 19 -0.38 1.42 6.47
N ASP A 20 0.06 2.62 6.16
CA ASP A 20 -0.81 3.78 6.01
C ASP A 20 -1.10 3.99 4.51
N PHE A 21 -2.36 3.91 4.15
CA PHE A 21 -2.85 4.08 2.79
C PHE A 21 -3.50 5.45 2.59
N GLY A 22 -2.83 6.49 3.08
CA GLY A 22 -3.38 7.85 2.95
C GLY A 22 -4.37 8.19 4.04
N GLY A 23 -4.07 7.84 5.28
CA GLY A 23 -4.91 8.10 6.44
C GLY A 23 -5.65 6.87 6.95
N VAL A 24 -5.71 5.82 6.16
CA VAL A 24 -6.32 4.54 6.57
C VAL A 24 -5.19 3.57 6.86
N LYS A 25 -5.14 3.08 8.09
CA LYS A 25 -4.08 2.18 8.53
C LYS A 25 -4.58 0.75 8.58
N ARG A 26 -3.81 -0.15 8.01
CA ARG A 26 -4.13 -1.58 7.99
C ARG A 26 -2.90 -2.41 8.29
N GLU A 27 -3.13 -3.57 8.86
CA GLU A 27 -2.11 -4.57 9.05
C GLU A 27 -1.85 -5.32 7.75
N ALA A 28 -0.58 -5.52 7.45
CA ALA A 28 -0.19 -6.32 6.28
C ALA A 28 0.87 -7.34 6.69
N VAL A 29 0.77 -8.53 6.12
CA VAL A 29 1.71 -9.62 6.39
C VAL A 29 2.96 -9.42 5.55
N ILE A 30 4.12 -9.53 6.18
CA ILE A 30 5.42 -9.32 5.51
C ILE A 30 6.21 -10.62 5.30
N ASP A 31 5.56 -11.77 5.45
CA ASP A 31 6.21 -13.08 5.32
C ASP A 31 6.83 -13.34 3.95
N LEU A 32 6.33 -12.68 2.91
CA LEU A 32 6.84 -12.85 1.56
C LEU A 32 8.12 -12.06 1.29
N MET A 33 8.49 -11.17 2.21
CA MET A 33 9.65 -10.30 2.08
C MET A 33 10.81 -10.83 2.90
N GLU A 34 12.02 -10.44 2.51
CA GLU A 34 13.20 -10.82 3.27
C GLU A 34 13.18 -10.17 4.65
N GLU A 35 13.73 -10.88 5.62
CA GLU A 35 13.83 -10.39 6.97
C GLU A 35 14.59 -9.06 6.99
N ASP A 36 14.10 -8.12 7.77
CA ASP A 36 14.67 -6.78 7.93
C ASP A 36 14.61 -5.89 6.68
N SER A 37 13.97 -6.35 5.61
CA SER A 37 13.82 -5.52 4.41
C SER A 37 12.74 -4.45 4.57
N ILE A 38 11.78 -4.68 5.45
CA ILE A 38 10.66 -3.76 5.68
C ILE A 38 10.93 -2.97 6.96
N ARG A 39 10.92 -1.66 6.85
CA ARG A 39 11.17 -0.74 7.97
C ARG A 39 10.18 0.41 7.95
N PRO A 40 9.95 1.06 9.09
CA PRO A 40 9.14 2.28 9.11
C PRO A 40 9.71 3.31 8.11
N GLY A 41 8.83 3.91 7.34
CA GLY A 41 9.22 4.84 6.30
C GLY A 41 9.41 4.22 4.92
N THR A 42 9.30 2.90 4.82
CA THR A 42 9.41 2.18 3.55
C THR A 42 8.07 2.21 2.83
N TYR A 43 8.09 2.50 1.53
CA TYR A 43 6.90 2.35 0.70
C TYR A 43 6.80 0.92 0.20
N VAL A 44 5.61 0.37 0.25
CA VAL A 44 5.37 -1.02 -0.12
C VAL A 44 4.11 -1.14 -0.96
N LEU A 45 4.06 -2.22 -1.70
CA LEU A 45 2.87 -2.59 -2.47
C LEU A 45 2.18 -3.74 -1.73
N VAL A 46 0.90 -3.55 -1.40
CA VAL A 46 0.13 -4.52 -0.62
C VAL A 46 -0.97 -5.11 -1.51
N HIS A 47 -1.03 -6.44 -1.54
CA HIS A 47 -2.01 -7.18 -2.32
C HIS A 47 -2.69 -8.20 -1.41
N THR A 48 -3.99 -8.06 -1.24
CA THR A 48 -4.81 -8.95 -0.38
C THR A 48 -4.23 -9.14 1.02
N GLY A 49 -3.70 -8.06 1.60
CA GLY A 49 -3.15 -8.10 2.96
C GLY A 49 -1.70 -8.55 3.06
N PHE A 50 -1.02 -8.81 1.93
CA PHE A 50 0.38 -9.19 1.90
C PHE A 50 1.22 -8.11 1.24
N VAL A 51 2.36 -7.81 1.85
CA VAL A 51 3.36 -6.97 1.20
C VAL A 51 4.08 -7.82 0.15
N ILE A 52 4.00 -7.41 -1.09
CA ILE A 52 4.58 -8.17 -2.20
C ILE A 52 5.79 -7.50 -2.84
N GLN A 53 5.99 -6.24 -2.59
CA GLN A 53 7.08 -5.50 -3.21
C GLN A 53 7.42 -4.25 -2.40
N ILE A 54 8.69 -3.91 -2.36
CA ILE A 54 9.15 -2.64 -1.81
C ILE A 54 9.23 -1.66 -2.98
N LEU A 55 8.73 -0.47 -2.76
CA LEU A 55 8.73 0.59 -3.77
C LEU A 55 9.76 1.65 -3.39
N SER A 56 10.41 2.23 -4.38
CA SER A 56 11.17 3.45 -4.17
C SER A 56 10.18 4.59 -3.94
N LYS A 57 10.63 5.69 -3.39
CA LYS A 57 9.79 6.86 -3.20
C LYS A 57 9.19 7.33 -4.52
N GLU A 58 9.98 7.32 -5.58
CA GLU A 58 9.52 7.72 -6.90
C GLU A 58 8.46 6.79 -7.46
N GLU A 59 8.66 5.48 -7.34
CA GLU A 59 7.68 4.49 -7.76
C GLU A 59 6.38 4.63 -6.98
N ALA A 60 6.49 4.87 -5.67
CA ALA A 60 5.31 5.06 -4.83
C ALA A 60 4.53 6.30 -5.24
N GLU A 61 5.21 7.40 -5.52
CA GLU A 61 4.55 8.62 -5.95
C GLU A 61 3.83 8.46 -7.29
N GLU A 62 4.46 7.78 -8.23
CA GLU A 62 3.85 7.48 -9.53
C GLU A 62 2.62 6.60 -9.38
N THR A 63 2.71 5.58 -8.55
CA THR A 63 1.60 4.66 -8.31
C THR A 63 0.46 5.36 -7.58
N LEU A 64 0.77 6.20 -6.60
CA LEU A 64 -0.25 6.98 -5.91
C LEU A 64 -0.95 7.97 -6.82
N ALA A 65 -0.21 8.60 -7.73
CA ALA A 65 -0.80 9.51 -8.70
C ALA A 65 -1.79 8.77 -9.60
N LEU A 66 -1.41 7.57 -10.05
CA LEU A 66 -2.28 6.73 -10.86
C LEU A 66 -3.55 6.34 -10.09
N TRP A 67 -3.39 5.97 -8.83
CA TRP A 67 -4.53 5.62 -7.98
C TRP A 67 -5.48 6.78 -7.77
N ARG A 68 -4.96 7.98 -7.58
CA ARG A 68 -5.79 9.18 -7.45
C ARG A 68 -6.63 9.41 -8.71
N GLU A 69 -6.03 9.19 -9.87
CA GLU A 69 -6.73 9.32 -11.13
C GLU A 69 -7.84 8.28 -11.27
N ILE A 70 -7.55 7.04 -10.93
CA ILE A 70 -8.53 5.96 -10.97
C ILE A 70 -9.66 6.22 -9.99
N LEU A 71 -9.34 6.61 -8.76
CA LEU A 71 -10.34 6.88 -7.73
C LEU A 71 -11.22 8.06 -8.07
N SER A 72 -10.67 9.07 -8.73
CA SER A 72 -11.44 10.22 -9.18
C SER A 72 -12.53 9.79 -10.17
N ASN A 73 -12.19 8.90 -11.09
CA ASN A 73 -13.17 8.37 -12.05
C ASN A 73 -14.19 7.45 -11.40
N VAL A 74 -13.75 6.68 -10.43
CA VAL A 74 -14.62 5.74 -9.71
C VAL A 74 -15.60 6.47 -8.82
N ASP A 75 -15.19 7.55 -8.19
CA ASP A 75 -16.06 8.37 -7.35
C ASP A 75 -17.27 8.87 -8.11
N ASP A 76 -17.08 9.28 -9.37
CA ASP A 76 -18.18 9.72 -10.21
C ASP A 76 -19.20 8.60 -10.44
N VAL A 77 -18.70 7.38 -10.56
CA VAL A 77 -19.59 6.21 -10.74
C VAL A 77 -20.32 5.89 -9.45
N TYR A 78 -19.67 5.94 -8.32
CA TYR A 78 -20.28 5.60 -7.04
C TYR A 78 -21.34 6.61 -6.60
N GLU A 79 -21.18 7.85 -6.94
CA GLU A 79 -22.16 8.87 -6.59
C GLU A 79 -23.50 8.65 -7.28
N GLU A 80 -23.50 7.94 -8.38
CA GLU A 80 -24.71 7.64 -9.13
C GLU A 80 -25.44 6.40 -8.61
N ILE A 81 -24.77 5.65 -7.77
CA ILE A 81 -25.36 4.44 -7.20
C ILE A 81 -26.11 4.77 -5.92
#